data_e052aaa4976886362b83db1e96717c9a
#
_entry.id   e052aaa4976886362b83db1e96717c9a
#
_cell.length_a   1.000
_cell.length_b   1.000
_cell.length_c   1.000
_cell.angle_alpha   90.00
_cell.angle_beta   90.00
_cell.angle_gamma   90.00
#
_symmetry.space_group_name_H-M   'P 1'
#
loop_
_entity.id
_entity.type
_entity.pdbx_description
1 polymer ?
#
loop_
_entity_poly.entity_id
_entity_poly.type
_entity_poly.pdbx_seq_one_letter_code
_entity_poly.pdbx_strand_id
1 'polypeptide(L)'
;MARVEKEYIVEEIKEKLKETPNFYVSNFINIKAEQFNELRNKLAQNSSYYFVVKNRLCRLALEKANMKKIADLIDGSTGFIFCHKNAIPISRILTNFSKEAEGFTIRGGFIEGEVLDEKQIKELASLPDRNEMMGMLAYTFKSPLIKFVNIFRHLITGLVISLSQIQKRKEEEE
;
A
#
# COMPACT_ATOMS: atom_id res chain seq x y z
N MET A 1 -34.19 -2.69 14.44
CA MET A 1 -33.17 -3.69 14.80
C MET A 1 -33.29 -4.00 16.25
N ALA A 2 -33.53 -5.27 16.60
CA ALA A 2 -33.60 -5.74 17.97
C ALA A 2 -32.22 -5.63 18.65
N ARG A 3 -32.18 -5.60 19.97
CA ARG A 3 -30.95 -5.47 20.78
C ARG A 3 -29.99 -6.64 20.48
N VAL A 4 -30.49 -7.82 20.30
CA VAL A 4 -29.77 -9.05 19.97
C VAL A 4 -29.09 -8.98 18.62
N GLU A 5 -29.73 -8.43 17.58
CA GLU A 5 -29.12 -8.26 16.25
C GLU A 5 -27.92 -7.30 16.27
N LYS A 6 -27.97 -6.26 17.10
CA LYS A 6 -26.85 -5.31 17.25
C LYS A 6 -25.65 -5.95 17.96
N GLU A 7 -25.91 -6.77 18.97
CA GLU A 7 -24.88 -7.51 19.70
C GLU A 7 -24.21 -8.52 18.77
N TYR A 8 -24.97 -9.23 17.95
CA TYR A 8 -24.45 -10.17 16.96
C TYR A 8 -23.54 -9.50 15.93
N ILE A 9 -23.95 -8.36 15.36
CA ILE A 9 -23.11 -7.60 14.41
C ILE A 9 -21.81 -7.11 15.06
N VAL A 10 -21.85 -6.68 16.31
CA VAL A 10 -20.66 -6.25 17.04
C VAL A 10 -19.70 -7.42 17.28
N GLU A 11 -20.23 -8.61 17.58
CA GLU A 11 -19.43 -9.83 17.72
C GLU A 11 -18.82 -10.26 16.39
N GLU A 12 -19.59 -10.25 15.31
CA GLU A 12 -19.09 -10.53 13.95
C GLU A 12 -17.96 -9.60 13.54
N ILE A 13 -18.09 -8.29 13.80
CA ILE A 13 -17.01 -7.33 13.53
C ILE A 13 -15.77 -7.65 14.38
N LYS A 14 -15.96 -8.00 15.64
CA LYS A 14 -14.88 -8.34 16.55
C LYS A 14 -14.15 -9.62 16.14
N GLU A 15 -14.86 -10.61 15.64
CA GLU A 15 -14.27 -11.83 15.08
C GLU A 15 -13.45 -11.50 13.82
N LYS A 16 -14.01 -10.74 12.89
CA LYS A 16 -13.30 -10.29 11.69
C LYS A 16 -12.06 -9.46 12.01
N LEU A 17 -12.11 -8.59 13.01
CA LEU A 17 -10.95 -7.84 13.49
C LEU A 17 -9.86 -8.72 14.11
N LYS A 18 -10.23 -9.89 14.68
CA LYS A 18 -9.26 -10.86 15.20
C LYS A 18 -8.65 -11.72 14.11
N GLU A 19 -9.47 -12.13 13.13
CA GLU A 19 -9.02 -12.96 12.01
C GLU A 19 -8.16 -12.15 11.01
N THR A 20 -8.47 -10.87 10.83
CA THR A 20 -7.78 -9.98 9.91
C THR A 20 -7.20 -8.79 10.65
N PRO A 21 -5.91 -8.88 11.05
CA PRO A 21 -5.26 -7.79 11.78
C PRO A 21 -5.10 -6.50 10.95
N ASN A 22 -5.19 -6.60 9.63
CA ASN A 22 -5.02 -5.46 8.72
C ASN A 22 -6.37 -5.02 8.16
N PHE A 23 -6.72 -3.75 8.35
CA PHE A 23 -7.91 -3.16 7.75
C PHE A 23 -7.73 -1.68 7.43
N TYR A 24 -8.47 -1.20 6.46
CA TYR A 24 -8.54 0.21 6.09
C TYR A 24 -9.91 0.78 6.42
N VAL A 25 -9.93 2.07 6.71
CA VAL A 25 -11.13 2.87 6.95
C VAL A 25 -11.26 3.89 5.83
N SER A 26 -12.35 3.82 5.10
CA SER A 26 -12.66 4.73 4.02
C SER A 26 -13.98 5.45 4.26
N ASN A 27 -14.08 6.66 3.75
CA ASN A 27 -15.34 7.39 3.68
C ASN A 27 -15.83 7.40 2.22
N PHE A 28 -17.13 7.25 2.01
CA PHE A 28 -17.72 7.27 0.68
C PHE A 28 -18.96 8.17 0.67
N ILE A 29 -19.02 9.08 -0.30
CA ILE A 29 -20.12 10.02 -0.50
C ILE A 29 -20.47 10.00 -1.97
N ASN A 30 -21.74 9.72 -2.28
CA ASN A 30 -22.28 9.82 -3.62
C ASN A 30 -21.56 9.05 -4.74
N ILE A 31 -21.07 7.83 -4.44
CA ILE A 31 -20.41 6.95 -5.40
C ILE A 31 -21.46 6.17 -6.20
N LYS A 32 -21.26 6.03 -7.52
CA LYS A 32 -22.12 5.22 -8.38
C LYS A 32 -21.99 3.72 -8.02
N ALA A 33 -23.12 3.00 -8.08
CA ALA A 33 -23.16 1.59 -7.74
C ALA A 33 -22.22 0.72 -8.60
N GLU A 34 -22.05 1.10 -9.89
CA GLU A 34 -21.13 0.41 -10.82
C GLU A 34 -19.69 0.51 -10.34
N GLN A 35 -19.21 1.70 -10.01
CA GLN A 35 -17.86 1.94 -9.50
C GLN A 35 -17.62 1.18 -8.18
N PHE A 36 -18.64 1.12 -7.34
CA PHE A 36 -18.55 0.40 -6.08
C PHE A 36 -18.45 -1.12 -6.27
N ASN A 37 -19.15 -1.66 -7.28
CA ASN A 37 -19.05 -3.06 -7.65
C ASN A 37 -17.68 -3.41 -8.27
N GLU A 38 -17.12 -2.52 -9.08
CA GLU A 38 -15.75 -2.67 -9.60
C GLU A 38 -14.72 -2.70 -8.47
N LEU A 39 -14.83 -1.80 -7.50
CA LEU A 39 -13.96 -1.82 -6.31
C LEU A 39 -14.08 -3.14 -5.56
N ARG A 40 -15.30 -3.62 -5.31
CA ARG A 40 -15.51 -4.90 -4.64
C ARG A 40 -14.89 -6.07 -5.39
N ASN A 41 -15.02 -6.10 -6.71
CA ASN A 41 -14.42 -7.14 -7.56
C ASN A 41 -12.88 -7.10 -7.49
N LYS A 42 -12.26 -5.92 -7.60
CA LYS A 42 -10.81 -5.73 -7.46
C LYS A 42 -10.31 -6.16 -6.07
N LEU A 43 -11.06 -5.87 -5.02
CA LEU A 43 -10.74 -6.29 -3.64
C LEU A 43 -10.89 -7.80 -3.45
N ALA A 44 -11.94 -8.42 -3.99
CA ALA A 44 -12.19 -9.86 -3.89
C ALA A 44 -11.06 -10.67 -4.54
N GLN A 45 -10.49 -10.23 -5.68
CA GLN A 45 -9.34 -10.85 -6.32
C GLN A 45 -8.11 -10.91 -5.41
N ASN A 46 -7.98 -9.96 -4.48
CA ASN A 46 -6.89 -9.88 -3.51
C ASN A 46 -7.26 -10.42 -2.11
N SER A 47 -8.27 -11.30 -2.04
CA SER A 47 -8.74 -11.90 -0.77
C SER A 47 -9.13 -10.85 0.29
N SER A 48 -9.73 -9.77 -0.17
CA SER A 48 -10.16 -8.65 0.67
C SER A 48 -11.61 -8.31 0.38
N TYR A 49 -12.33 -7.82 1.37
CA TYR A 49 -13.73 -7.47 1.19
C TYR A 49 -14.05 -6.12 1.83
N TYR A 50 -14.99 -5.45 1.17
CA TYR A 50 -15.50 -4.17 1.61
C TYR A 50 -16.77 -4.38 2.44
N PHE A 51 -16.75 -3.90 3.68
CA PHE A 51 -17.82 -4.05 4.63
C PHE A 51 -18.35 -2.69 5.10
N VAL A 52 -19.63 -2.44 4.93
CA VAL A 52 -20.28 -1.19 5.34
C VAL A 52 -21.12 -1.44 6.57
N VAL A 53 -20.84 -0.72 7.63
CA VAL A 53 -21.55 -0.86 8.92
C VAL A 53 -21.95 0.51 9.46
N LYS A 54 -22.97 0.55 10.29
CA LYS A 54 -23.36 1.77 11.01
C LYS A 54 -22.24 2.19 11.96
N ASN A 55 -21.78 3.43 11.87
CA ASN A 55 -20.67 3.99 12.64
C ASN A 55 -20.77 3.72 14.14
N ARG A 56 -21.97 3.82 14.70
CA ARG A 56 -22.19 3.55 16.13
C ARG A 56 -21.81 2.13 16.54
N LEU A 57 -22.07 1.12 15.69
CA LEU A 57 -21.73 -0.27 15.97
C LEU A 57 -20.23 -0.50 15.83
N CYS A 58 -19.62 0.11 14.82
CA CYS A 58 -18.17 0.07 14.62
C CYS A 58 -17.40 0.71 15.78
N ARG A 59 -17.82 1.89 16.23
CA ARG A 59 -17.20 2.54 17.39
C ARG A 59 -17.24 1.65 18.62
N LEU A 60 -18.40 1.04 18.91
CA LEU A 60 -18.53 0.10 20.04
C LEU A 60 -17.65 -1.15 19.88
N ALA A 61 -17.49 -1.67 18.67
CA ALA A 61 -16.64 -2.82 18.41
C ALA A 61 -15.14 -2.46 18.60
N LEU A 62 -14.71 -1.32 18.10
CA LEU A 62 -13.33 -0.81 18.22
C LEU A 62 -12.97 -0.41 19.65
N GLU A 63 -13.90 0.18 20.40
CA GLU A 63 -13.71 0.46 21.84
C GLU A 63 -13.51 -0.84 22.64
N LYS A 64 -14.29 -1.88 22.35
CA LYS A 64 -14.12 -3.21 22.96
C LYS A 64 -12.83 -3.91 22.54
N ALA A 65 -12.26 -3.54 21.38
CA ALA A 65 -10.98 -4.04 20.87
C ALA A 65 -9.78 -3.19 21.32
N ASN A 66 -9.97 -2.18 22.18
CA ASN A 66 -8.94 -1.23 22.64
C ASN A 66 -8.29 -0.38 21.52
N MET A 67 -8.97 -0.19 20.40
CA MET A 67 -8.50 0.58 19.24
C MET A 67 -9.13 1.97 19.17
N LYS A 68 -9.08 2.75 20.25
CA LYS A 68 -9.73 4.06 20.37
C LYS A 68 -9.28 5.06 19.29
N LYS A 69 -7.98 5.07 18.94
CA LYS A 69 -7.43 5.97 17.92
C LYS A 69 -8.11 5.83 16.54
N ILE A 70 -8.59 4.64 16.21
CA ILE A 70 -9.29 4.38 14.94
C ILE A 70 -10.75 4.78 15.04
N ALA A 71 -11.35 4.71 16.23
CA ALA A 71 -12.71 5.15 16.44
C ALA A 71 -12.91 6.64 16.16
N ASP A 72 -11.87 7.46 16.34
CA ASP A 72 -11.88 8.89 16.05
C ASP A 72 -11.85 9.19 14.53
N LEU A 73 -11.34 8.26 13.72
CA LEU A 73 -11.32 8.38 12.26
C LEU A 73 -12.66 8.05 11.60
N ILE A 74 -13.62 7.52 12.36
CA ILE A 74 -14.94 7.15 11.87
C ILE A 74 -15.84 8.38 11.84
N ASP A 75 -16.04 8.94 10.65
CA ASP A 75 -16.93 10.08 10.42
C ASP A 75 -17.68 9.92 9.10
N GLY A 76 -18.97 10.32 9.08
CA GLY A 76 -19.80 10.23 7.87
C GLY A 76 -20.14 8.80 7.45
N SER A 77 -20.23 8.55 6.14
CA SER A 77 -20.51 7.22 5.56
C SER A 77 -19.22 6.40 5.51
N THR A 78 -18.99 5.55 6.50
CA THR A 78 -17.74 4.81 6.65
C THR A 78 -17.85 3.37 6.17
N GLY A 79 -16.85 2.91 5.43
CA GLY A 79 -16.65 1.53 5.03
C GLY A 79 -15.32 0.98 5.53
N PHE A 80 -15.32 -0.29 5.87
CA PHE A 80 -14.15 -1.04 6.31
C PHE A 80 -13.71 -1.99 5.21
N ILE A 81 -12.40 -2.06 4.99
CA ILE A 81 -11.80 -2.99 4.03
C ILE A 81 -10.88 -3.90 4.82
N PHE A 82 -11.28 -5.16 4.95
CA PHE A 82 -10.50 -6.17 5.66
C PHE A 82 -9.54 -6.87 4.69
N CYS A 83 -8.28 -7.02 5.11
CA CYS A 83 -7.20 -7.58 4.30
C CYS A 83 -6.61 -8.80 4.98
N HIS A 84 -6.76 -9.99 4.36
CA HIS A 84 -6.20 -11.24 4.89
C HIS A 84 -4.70 -11.42 4.60
N LYS A 85 -4.20 -10.81 3.52
CA LYS A 85 -2.82 -11.01 3.04
C LYS A 85 -2.04 -9.69 3.03
N ASN A 86 -1.42 -9.37 1.91
CA ASN A 86 -0.58 -8.19 1.76
C ASN A 86 -1.40 -6.90 1.75
N ALA A 87 -1.03 -5.92 2.57
CA ALA A 87 -1.64 -4.60 2.62
C ALA A 87 -1.28 -3.72 1.41
N ILE A 88 -0.07 -3.88 0.84
CA ILE A 88 0.46 -3.03 -0.24
C ILE A 88 -0.40 -3.03 -1.52
N PRO A 89 -0.81 -4.19 -2.10
CA PRO A 89 -1.65 -4.18 -3.30
C PRO A 89 -2.99 -3.49 -3.08
N ILE A 90 -3.55 -3.64 -1.87
CA ILE A 90 -4.82 -3.06 -1.51
C ILE A 90 -4.73 -1.55 -1.35
N SER A 91 -3.66 -1.02 -0.71
CA SER A 91 -3.43 0.42 -0.65
C SER A 91 -3.30 1.04 -2.03
N ARG A 92 -2.68 0.37 -3.01
CA ARG A 92 -2.64 0.83 -4.41
C ARG A 92 -4.02 0.89 -5.04
N ILE A 93 -4.82 -0.18 -4.90
CA ILE A 93 -6.19 -0.23 -5.43
C ILE A 93 -7.02 0.92 -4.84
N LEU A 94 -6.95 1.12 -3.53
CA LEU A 94 -7.68 2.18 -2.83
C LEU A 94 -7.23 3.58 -3.25
N THR A 95 -5.91 3.78 -3.36
CA THR A 95 -5.34 5.08 -3.77
C THR A 95 -5.70 5.42 -5.23
N ASN A 96 -5.68 4.44 -6.13
CA ASN A 96 -6.09 4.63 -7.51
C ASN A 96 -7.59 4.91 -7.59
N PHE A 97 -8.40 4.15 -6.88
CA PHE A 97 -9.84 4.38 -6.81
C PHE A 97 -10.20 5.74 -6.20
N SER A 98 -9.44 6.21 -5.21
CA SER A 98 -9.62 7.56 -4.65
C SER A 98 -9.31 8.69 -5.65
N LYS A 99 -8.49 8.42 -6.68
CA LYS A 99 -8.24 9.38 -7.78
C LYS A 99 -9.31 9.33 -8.85
N GLU A 100 -9.90 8.14 -9.09
CA GLU A 100 -10.94 7.93 -10.10
C GLU A 100 -12.33 8.37 -9.61
N ALA A 101 -12.61 8.21 -8.31
CA ALA A 101 -13.90 8.50 -7.70
C ALA A 101 -13.78 9.65 -6.68
N GLU A 102 -14.22 10.86 -7.08
CA GLU A 102 -14.16 12.07 -6.23
C GLU A 102 -14.86 11.91 -4.85
N GLY A 103 -15.82 10.99 -4.76
CA GLY A 103 -16.57 10.72 -3.52
C GLY A 103 -15.92 9.71 -2.57
N PHE A 104 -14.75 9.14 -2.90
CA PHE A 104 -14.06 8.15 -2.09
C PHE A 104 -12.81 8.73 -1.44
N THR A 105 -12.75 8.68 -0.11
CA THR A 105 -11.61 9.19 0.66
C THR A 105 -11.12 8.12 1.63
N ILE A 106 -9.83 7.88 1.67
CA ILE A 106 -9.20 7.01 2.65
C ILE A 106 -8.95 7.86 3.90
N ARG A 107 -9.47 7.44 5.04
CA ARG A 107 -9.28 8.16 6.31
C ARG A 107 -8.08 7.65 7.10
N GLY A 108 -7.79 6.37 6.97
CA GLY A 108 -6.70 5.74 7.69
C GLY A 108 -6.81 4.22 7.60
N GLY A 109 -5.98 3.53 8.36
CA GLY A 109 -6.00 2.08 8.45
C GLY A 109 -5.24 1.58 9.66
N PHE A 110 -5.39 0.29 9.92
CA PHE A 110 -4.62 -0.42 10.91
C PHE A 110 -3.88 -1.56 10.21
N ILE A 111 -2.56 -1.49 10.20
CA ILE A 111 -1.71 -2.41 9.47
C ILE A 111 -0.55 -2.81 10.36
N GLU A 112 -0.34 -4.12 10.53
CA GLU A 112 0.76 -4.71 11.31
C GLU A 112 0.89 -4.16 12.74
N GLY A 113 -0.24 -3.74 13.34
CA GLY A 113 -0.25 -3.22 14.71
C GLY A 113 -0.16 -1.70 14.83
N GLU A 114 0.03 -1.00 13.72
CA GLU A 114 0.14 0.46 13.69
C GLU A 114 -1.08 1.12 13.02
N VAL A 115 -1.43 2.30 13.52
CA VAL A 115 -2.48 3.14 12.93
C VAL A 115 -1.84 4.05 11.91
N LEU A 116 -2.25 3.93 10.66
CA LEU A 116 -1.74 4.72 9.55
C LEU A 116 -2.74 5.79 9.14
N ASP A 117 -2.24 6.99 8.92
CA ASP A 117 -2.99 8.11 8.36
C ASP A 117 -3.09 8.02 6.83
N GLU A 118 -3.93 8.86 6.22
CA GLU A 118 -4.11 8.95 4.76
C GLU A 118 -2.79 9.13 4.01
N LYS A 119 -1.87 9.96 4.52
CA LYS A 119 -0.56 10.23 3.90
C LYS A 119 0.31 8.98 3.89
N GLN A 120 0.39 8.29 5.01
CA GLN A 120 1.16 7.06 5.16
C GLN A 120 0.61 5.92 4.28
N ILE A 121 -0.72 5.84 4.10
CA ILE A 121 -1.34 4.87 3.18
C ILE A 121 -0.97 5.19 1.72
N LYS A 122 -0.90 6.46 1.34
CA LYS A 122 -0.43 6.86 0.00
C LYS A 122 1.05 6.52 -0.21
N GLU A 123 1.88 6.70 0.81
CA GLU A 123 3.29 6.27 0.79
C GLU A 123 3.39 4.74 0.67
N LEU A 124 2.61 4.00 1.46
CA LEU A 124 2.53 2.55 1.37
C LEU A 124 2.11 2.07 -0.03
N ALA A 125 1.18 2.77 -0.67
CA ALA A 125 0.74 2.48 -2.04
C ALA A 125 1.84 2.71 -3.09
N SER A 126 2.81 3.57 -2.81
CA SER A 126 3.95 3.85 -3.70
C SER A 126 5.05 2.80 -3.61
N LEU A 127 5.07 1.98 -2.55
CA LEU A 127 6.09 0.95 -2.36
C LEU A 127 5.96 -0.15 -3.43
N PRO A 128 7.07 -0.68 -3.94
CA PRO A 128 7.08 -1.85 -4.80
C PRO A 128 6.51 -3.10 -4.11
N ASP A 129 6.18 -4.12 -4.88
CA ASP A 129 5.73 -5.40 -4.34
C ASP A 129 6.85 -6.06 -3.52
N ARG A 130 6.49 -6.94 -2.59
CA ARG A 130 7.44 -7.62 -1.69
C ARG A 130 8.59 -8.27 -2.46
N ASN A 131 8.29 -8.93 -3.57
CA ASN A 131 9.31 -9.58 -4.41
C ASN A 131 10.25 -8.57 -5.07
N GLU A 132 9.72 -7.44 -5.52
CA GLU A 132 10.49 -6.34 -6.08
C GLU A 132 11.39 -5.70 -5.02
N MET A 133 10.88 -5.47 -3.80
CA MET A 133 11.66 -4.95 -2.68
C MET A 133 12.80 -5.90 -2.30
N MET A 134 12.56 -7.21 -2.28
CA MET A 134 13.61 -8.20 -2.07
C MET A 134 14.67 -8.18 -3.17
N GLY A 135 14.25 -8.00 -4.42
CA GLY A 135 15.16 -7.80 -5.54
C GLY A 135 16.01 -6.53 -5.41
N MET A 136 15.40 -5.40 -5.02
CA MET A 136 16.09 -4.15 -4.76
C MET A 136 17.09 -4.29 -3.60
N LEU A 137 16.71 -4.99 -2.54
CA LEU A 137 17.60 -5.26 -1.41
C LEU A 137 18.83 -6.06 -1.85
N ALA A 138 18.62 -7.14 -2.60
CA ALA A 138 19.71 -7.96 -3.15
C ALA A 138 20.62 -7.13 -4.08
N TYR A 139 20.05 -6.28 -4.92
CA TYR A 139 20.79 -5.37 -5.78
C TYR A 139 21.61 -4.34 -4.97
N THR A 140 21.05 -3.82 -3.89
CA THR A 140 21.75 -2.88 -3.00
C THR A 140 22.99 -3.52 -2.38
N PHE A 141 22.93 -4.76 -1.95
CA PHE A 141 24.09 -5.49 -1.47
C PHE A 141 25.13 -5.79 -2.57
N LYS A 142 24.68 -6.02 -3.80
CA LYS A 142 25.57 -6.25 -4.96
C LYS A 142 26.20 -4.97 -5.49
N SER A 143 25.57 -3.81 -5.29
CA SER A 143 25.99 -2.52 -5.84
C SER A 143 27.44 -2.12 -5.50
N PRO A 144 27.95 -2.24 -4.25
CA PRO A 144 29.34 -1.94 -3.93
C PRO A 144 30.34 -2.77 -4.72
N LEU A 145 30.05 -4.07 -4.91
CA LEU A 145 30.93 -4.96 -5.68
C LEU A 145 30.97 -4.59 -7.16
N ILE A 146 29.80 -4.26 -7.73
CA ILE A 146 29.72 -3.77 -9.11
C ILE A 146 30.51 -2.47 -9.28
N LYS A 147 30.36 -1.52 -8.35
CA LYS A 147 31.11 -0.26 -8.36
C LYS A 147 32.62 -0.50 -8.33
N PHE A 148 33.06 -1.40 -7.48
CA PHE A 148 34.47 -1.76 -7.36
C PHE A 148 35.03 -2.32 -8.68
N VAL A 149 34.35 -3.29 -9.29
CA VAL A 149 34.73 -3.86 -10.59
C VAL A 149 34.73 -2.80 -11.67
N ASN A 150 33.76 -1.89 -11.69
CA ASN A 150 33.68 -0.82 -12.68
C ASN A 150 34.87 0.18 -12.58
N ILE A 151 35.38 0.45 -11.37
CA ILE A 151 36.56 1.31 -11.21
C ILE A 151 37.75 0.71 -11.97
N PHE A 152 38.04 -0.56 -11.81
CA PHE A 152 39.13 -1.22 -12.55
C PHE A 152 38.88 -1.21 -14.07
N ARG A 153 37.65 -1.48 -14.47
CA ARG A 153 37.26 -1.45 -15.87
C ARG A 153 37.47 -0.07 -16.48
N HIS A 154 37.11 1.00 -15.76
CA HIS A 154 37.32 2.37 -16.22
C HIS A 154 38.80 2.72 -16.34
N LEU A 155 39.65 2.26 -15.44
CA LEU A 155 41.10 2.48 -15.53
C LEU A 155 41.69 1.84 -16.81
N ILE A 156 41.32 0.58 -17.08
CA ILE A 156 41.80 -0.14 -18.28
C ILE A 156 41.26 0.52 -19.56
N THR A 157 39.96 0.83 -19.58
CA THR A 157 39.32 1.46 -20.74
C THR A 157 39.88 2.86 -20.99
N GLY A 158 40.13 3.63 -19.93
CA GLY A 158 40.75 4.96 -20.04
C GLY A 158 42.14 4.92 -20.69
N LEU A 159 42.95 3.91 -20.35
CA LEU A 159 44.25 3.68 -20.92
C LEU A 159 44.16 3.36 -22.44
N VAL A 160 43.26 2.47 -22.81
CA VAL A 160 43.01 2.10 -24.24
C VAL A 160 42.52 3.31 -25.03
N ILE A 161 41.59 4.11 -24.47
CA ILE A 161 41.10 5.32 -25.15
C ILE A 161 42.22 6.33 -25.33
N SER A 162 43.06 6.55 -24.31
CA SER A 162 44.20 7.48 -24.42
C SER A 162 45.20 7.05 -25.47
N LEU A 163 45.54 5.75 -25.57
CA LEU A 163 46.41 5.21 -26.61
C LEU A 163 45.79 5.37 -28.02
N SER A 164 44.52 5.11 -28.16
CA SER A 164 43.83 5.26 -29.46
C SER A 164 43.76 6.74 -29.89
N GLN A 165 43.65 7.69 -28.95
CA GLN A 165 43.67 9.10 -29.25
C GLN A 165 45.07 9.56 -29.69
N ILE A 166 46.15 9.04 -29.09
CA ILE A 166 47.50 9.33 -29.49
C ILE A 166 47.78 8.78 -30.89
N GLN A 167 47.32 7.60 -31.18
CA GLN A 167 47.44 6.99 -32.51
C GLN A 167 46.76 7.86 -33.58
N LYS A 168 45.51 8.26 -33.37
CA LYS A 168 44.77 9.13 -34.30
C LYS A 168 45.45 10.47 -34.53
N ARG A 169 46.03 11.10 -33.51
CA ARG A 169 46.79 12.37 -33.67
C ARG A 169 48.02 12.19 -34.50
N LYS A 170 48.75 11.08 -34.38
CA LYS A 170 49.89 10.77 -35.22
C LYS A 170 49.54 10.54 -36.70
N GLU A 171 48.38 9.91 -36.95
CA GLU A 171 47.84 9.69 -38.30
C GLU A 171 47.34 11.00 -38.96
N GLU A 172 46.99 12.03 -38.17
CA GLU A 172 46.56 13.34 -38.65
C GLU A 172 47.75 14.29 -38.87
N GLU A 173 48.94 14.02 -38.30
CA GLU A 173 50.17 14.82 -38.43
C GLU A 173 51.09 14.29 -39.54
N GLU A 174 50.84 13.13 -40.15
CA GLU A 174 51.50 12.58 -41.35
C GLU A 174 50.69 12.90 -42.63
#